data_aacdfa846b4ada82323b4e23f5e51707
#
_entry.id   aacdfa846b4ada82323b4e23f5e51707
#
_cell.length_a   1.000
_cell.length_b   1.000
_cell.length_c   1.000
_cell.angle_alpha   90.00
_cell.angle_beta   90.00
_cell.angle_gamma   90.00
#
_symmetry.space_group_name_H-M   'P 1'
#
loop_
_entity.id
_entity.type
_entity.pdbx_description
1 polymer ?
#
loop_
_entity_poly.entity_id
_entity_poly.type
_entity_poly.pdbx_seq_one_letter_code
_entity_poly.pdbx_strand_id
1 'polypeptide(L)'
;MALMHVQSWRESYGHLLPPEFFGKQEAALPDRIERYRALIAAGNTRMLAHDPDGHLVGLGAAGPGQDEDGPCERELYMLYTLERIHGRGVGQALVEALIGDGPAYLWVLDDNPRAQAFYRRNGFVPDGKRQLCDPSWYSLPEHRMVRPAVGP
;
A
#
# COMPACT_ATOMS: atom_id res chain seq x y z
N MET A 1 6.70 12.34 3.65
CA MET A 1 6.41 10.96 3.18
C MET A 1 6.69 9.91 4.25
N ALA A 2 7.93 9.72 4.72
CA ALA A 2 8.26 8.65 5.68
C ALA A 2 7.45 8.72 6.99
N LEU A 3 7.33 9.89 7.61
CA LEU A 3 6.54 10.08 8.82
C LEU A 3 5.05 9.78 8.61
N MET A 4 4.46 10.28 7.53
CA MET A 4 3.06 10.00 7.17
C MET A 4 2.84 8.49 6.96
N HIS A 5 3.80 7.78 6.37
CA HIS A 5 3.72 6.33 6.18
C HIS A 5 3.66 5.59 7.53
N VAL A 6 4.52 5.95 8.49
CA VAL A 6 4.47 5.35 9.84
C VAL A 6 3.16 5.68 10.55
N GLN A 7 2.67 6.91 10.41
CA GLN A 7 1.35 7.30 10.95
C GLN A 7 0.22 6.45 10.35
N SER A 8 0.19 6.27 9.04
CA SER A 8 -0.83 5.45 8.39
C SER A 8 -0.78 3.97 8.83
N TRP A 9 0.41 3.43 9.10
CA TRP A 9 0.54 2.09 9.69
C TRP A 9 -0.04 2.03 11.11
N ARG A 10 0.19 3.05 11.92
CA ARG A 10 -0.39 3.12 13.27
C ARG A 10 -1.91 3.16 13.22
N GLU A 11 -2.48 3.94 12.33
CA GLU A 11 -3.93 4.03 12.13
C GLU A 11 -4.52 2.72 11.57
N SER A 12 -3.82 2.05 10.63
CA SER A 12 -4.32 0.83 9.97
C SER A 12 -4.07 -0.46 10.76
N TYR A 13 -2.96 -0.53 11.50
CA TYR A 13 -2.46 -1.79 12.07
C TYR A 13 -2.20 -1.71 13.58
N GLY A 14 -2.58 -0.60 14.24
CA GLY A 14 -2.39 -0.43 15.67
C GLY A 14 -3.11 -1.47 16.53
N HIS A 15 -4.12 -2.14 16.00
CA HIS A 15 -4.82 -3.25 16.64
C HIS A 15 -4.14 -4.63 16.42
N LEU A 16 -3.23 -4.74 15.46
CA LEU A 16 -2.54 -5.98 15.07
C LEU A 16 -1.09 -6.03 15.56
N LEU A 17 -0.44 -4.88 15.65
CA LEU A 17 0.99 -4.76 15.88
C LEU A 17 1.24 -4.10 17.23
N PRO A 18 2.23 -4.59 18.01
CA PRO A 18 2.51 -4.04 19.32
C PRO A 18 3.13 -2.64 19.22
N PRO A 19 3.01 -1.81 20.29
CA PRO A 19 3.58 -0.45 20.32
C PRO A 19 5.06 -0.38 19.98
N GLU A 20 5.83 -1.39 20.34
CA GLU A 20 7.27 -1.49 20.06
C GLU A 20 7.59 -1.54 18.57
N PHE A 21 6.68 -2.11 17.76
CA PHE A 21 6.81 -2.08 16.31
C PHE A 21 6.86 -0.63 15.81
N PHE A 22 5.90 0.18 16.21
CA PHE A 22 5.81 1.58 15.76
C PHE A 22 6.99 2.41 16.29
N GLY A 23 7.44 2.18 17.53
CA GLY A 23 8.63 2.83 18.08
C GLY A 23 9.90 2.51 17.26
N LYS A 24 10.08 1.26 16.83
CA LYS A 24 11.18 0.86 15.94
C LYS A 24 11.07 1.55 14.57
N GLN A 25 9.87 1.66 14.00
CA GLN A 25 9.66 2.31 12.71
C GLN A 25 9.92 3.83 12.80
N GLU A 26 9.59 4.46 13.90
CA GLU A 26 9.91 5.88 14.16
C GLU A 26 11.41 6.09 14.35
N ALA A 27 12.07 5.24 15.10
CA ALA A 27 13.52 5.29 15.26
C ALA A 27 14.28 5.08 13.93
N ALA A 28 13.73 4.29 13.01
CA ALA A 28 14.30 4.03 11.69
C ALA A 28 13.93 5.11 10.63
N LEU A 29 13.29 6.21 11.01
CA LEU A 29 12.91 7.27 10.06
C LEU A 29 14.10 7.83 9.25
N PRO A 30 15.29 8.12 9.81
CA PRO A 30 16.43 8.60 9.04
C PRO A 30 16.81 7.64 7.91
N ASP A 31 16.97 6.35 8.20
CA ASP A 31 17.33 5.32 7.22
C ASP A 31 16.22 5.15 6.16
N ARG A 32 14.97 5.24 6.57
CA ARG A 32 13.82 5.19 5.66
C ARG A 32 13.80 6.37 4.69
N ILE A 33 14.13 7.56 5.17
CA ILE A 33 14.23 8.76 4.33
C ILE A 33 15.32 8.56 3.27
N GLU A 34 16.49 8.10 3.67
CA GLU A 34 17.59 7.83 2.73
C GLU A 34 17.23 6.75 1.71
N ARG A 35 16.59 5.68 2.15
CA ARG A 35 16.10 4.64 1.25
C ARG A 35 15.09 5.18 0.25
N TYR A 36 14.16 6.02 0.67
CA TYR A 36 13.19 6.63 -0.26
C TYR A 36 13.85 7.57 -1.26
N ARG A 37 14.84 8.35 -0.83
CA ARG A 37 15.64 9.19 -1.73
C ARG A 37 16.36 8.35 -2.80
N ALA A 38 17.01 7.27 -2.39
CA ALA A 38 17.69 6.36 -3.30
C ALA A 38 16.73 5.70 -4.31
N LEU A 39 15.56 5.23 -3.86
CA LEU A 39 14.54 4.63 -4.72
C LEU A 39 14.00 5.66 -5.75
N ILE A 40 13.73 6.88 -5.32
CA ILE A 40 13.27 7.95 -6.22
C ILE A 40 14.36 8.30 -7.23
N ALA A 41 15.62 8.42 -6.79
CA ALA A 41 16.74 8.67 -7.68
C ALA A 41 16.96 7.54 -8.71
N ALA A 42 16.62 6.30 -8.35
CA ALA A 42 16.62 5.14 -9.25
C ALA A 42 15.38 5.06 -10.17
N GLY A 43 14.52 6.09 -10.20
CA GLY A 43 13.34 6.14 -11.06
C GLY A 43 12.08 5.49 -10.52
N ASN A 44 12.08 5.06 -9.25
CA ASN A 44 10.88 4.51 -8.64
C ASN A 44 9.87 5.62 -8.31
N THR A 45 8.76 5.63 -9.00
CA THR A 45 7.71 6.64 -8.81
C THR A 45 6.93 6.42 -7.53
N ARG A 46 6.65 7.51 -6.83
CA ARG A 46 5.73 7.58 -5.69
C ARG A 46 4.66 8.61 -6.00
N MET A 47 3.40 8.22 -5.85
CA MET A 47 2.29 9.17 -5.92
C MET A 47 1.99 9.70 -4.53
N LEU A 48 1.85 11.02 -4.41
CA LEU A 48 1.57 11.69 -3.15
C LEU A 48 0.26 12.48 -3.28
N ALA A 49 -0.58 12.38 -2.27
CA ALA A 49 -1.81 13.14 -2.19
C ALA A 49 -1.72 14.16 -1.05
N HIS A 50 -2.02 15.42 -1.36
CA HIS A 50 -2.06 16.51 -0.41
C HIS A 50 -3.50 17.00 -0.23
N ASP A 51 -3.84 17.45 0.98
CA ASP A 51 -5.09 18.14 1.21
C ASP A 51 -5.02 19.61 0.73
N PRO A 52 -6.13 20.36 0.74
CA PRO A 52 -6.16 21.76 0.30
C PRO A 52 -5.18 22.68 1.06
N ASP A 53 -4.81 22.32 2.28
CA ASP A 53 -3.87 23.07 3.11
C ASP A 53 -2.40 22.66 2.83
N GLY A 54 -2.18 21.75 1.89
CA GLY A 54 -0.85 21.30 1.49
C GLY A 54 -0.27 20.18 2.36
N HIS A 55 -1.00 19.62 3.32
CA HIS A 55 -0.53 18.52 4.14
C HIS A 55 -0.59 17.20 3.37
N LEU A 56 0.46 16.40 3.48
CA LEU A 56 0.50 15.07 2.89
C LEU A 56 -0.48 14.14 3.63
N VAL A 57 -1.43 13.58 2.90
CA VAL A 57 -2.52 12.75 3.44
C VAL A 57 -2.63 11.36 2.82
N GLY A 58 -1.90 11.12 1.74
CA GLY A 58 -1.87 9.83 1.08
C GLY A 58 -0.60 9.60 0.29
N LEU A 59 -0.24 8.35 0.13
CA LEU A 59 0.87 7.92 -0.71
C LEU A 59 0.59 6.55 -1.32
N GLY A 60 1.18 6.31 -2.48
CA GLY A 60 1.12 5.01 -3.13
C GLY A 60 2.30 4.78 -4.06
N ALA A 61 2.53 3.51 -4.39
CA ALA A 61 3.53 3.09 -5.35
C ALA A 61 3.07 1.83 -6.08
N ALA A 62 3.37 1.76 -7.36
CA ALA A 62 3.16 0.60 -8.22
C ALA A 62 4.34 0.45 -9.18
N GLY A 63 4.47 -0.73 -9.74
CA GLY A 63 5.53 -1.03 -10.70
C GLY A 63 5.43 -2.44 -11.25
N PRO A 64 6.52 -2.99 -11.82
CA PRO A 64 6.58 -4.36 -12.27
C PRO A 64 6.26 -5.33 -11.12
N GLY A 65 5.54 -6.42 -11.44
CA GLY A 65 5.25 -7.48 -10.49
C GLY A 65 6.52 -8.10 -9.92
N GLN A 66 6.50 -8.38 -8.62
CA GLN A 66 7.65 -8.95 -7.91
C GLN A 66 7.50 -10.45 -7.64
N ASP A 67 6.29 -10.99 -7.80
CA ASP A 67 6.03 -12.42 -7.65
C ASP A 67 6.53 -13.19 -8.89
N GLU A 68 7.26 -14.29 -8.70
CA GLU A 68 7.67 -15.17 -9.80
C GLU A 68 6.47 -15.76 -10.56
N ASP A 69 5.37 -16.01 -9.85
CA ASP A 69 4.09 -16.48 -10.38
C ASP A 69 3.04 -15.36 -10.44
N GLY A 70 3.48 -14.13 -10.65
CA GLY A 70 2.60 -12.97 -10.71
C GLY A 70 1.50 -13.14 -11.75
N PRO A 71 0.22 -12.84 -11.42
CA PRO A 71 -0.91 -13.03 -12.32
C PRO A 71 -0.94 -12.03 -13.50
N CYS A 72 -0.17 -10.96 -13.39
CA CYS A 72 0.02 -9.93 -14.42
C CYS A 72 1.30 -9.13 -14.16
N GLU A 73 1.67 -8.29 -15.11
CA GLU A 73 2.94 -7.54 -15.08
C GLU A 73 2.99 -6.40 -14.06
N ARG A 74 1.84 -5.98 -13.50
CA ARG A 74 1.76 -4.79 -12.63
C ARG A 74 1.36 -5.15 -11.22
N GLU A 75 2.12 -4.61 -10.26
CA GLU A 75 1.83 -4.74 -8.84
C GLU A 75 1.60 -3.37 -8.19
N LEU A 76 0.57 -3.25 -7.38
CA LEU A 76 0.35 -2.14 -6.47
C LEU A 76 1.06 -2.45 -5.15
N TYR A 77 2.28 -1.93 -4.98
CA TYR A 77 3.14 -2.24 -3.84
C TYR A 77 2.63 -1.68 -2.51
N MET A 78 2.04 -0.51 -2.56
CA MET A 78 1.52 0.17 -1.38
C MET A 78 0.49 1.23 -1.74
N LEU A 79 -0.48 1.40 -0.85
CA LEU A 79 -1.47 2.47 -0.90
C LEU A 79 -1.90 2.80 0.52
N TYR A 80 -1.57 4.00 0.97
CA TYR A 80 -1.88 4.45 2.32
C TYR A 80 -2.53 5.83 2.29
N THR A 81 -3.56 6.01 3.10
CA THR A 81 -4.21 7.29 3.33
C THR A 81 -4.48 7.44 4.82
N LEU A 82 -4.36 8.66 5.33
CA LEU A 82 -4.69 8.94 6.72
C LEU A 82 -6.19 8.78 6.97
N GLU A 83 -6.56 8.33 8.16
CA GLU A 83 -7.94 8.05 8.54
C GLU A 83 -8.86 9.27 8.36
N ARG A 84 -8.37 10.47 8.70
CA ARG A 84 -9.12 11.73 8.63
C ARG A 84 -9.64 12.10 7.23
N ILE A 85 -9.08 11.48 6.16
CA ILE A 85 -9.52 11.76 4.78
C ILE A 85 -10.22 10.55 4.14
N HIS A 86 -10.51 9.53 4.88
CA HIS A 86 -11.23 8.37 4.37
C HIS A 86 -12.62 8.76 3.85
N GLY A 87 -13.08 8.10 2.78
CA GLY A 87 -14.35 8.40 2.14
C GLY A 87 -14.36 9.66 1.27
N ARG A 88 -13.24 10.38 1.16
CA ARG A 88 -13.11 11.60 0.35
C ARG A 88 -12.54 11.39 -1.06
N GLY A 89 -12.46 10.16 -1.52
CA GLY A 89 -12.00 9.83 -2.88
C GLY A 89 -10.47 9.78 -3.07
N VAL A 90 -9.67 10.14 -2.07
CA VAL A 90 -8.19 10.21 -2.20
C VAL A 90 -7.57 8.85 -2.56
N GLY A 91 -8.00 7.77 -1.91
CA GLY A 91 -7.52 6.43 -2.25
C GLY A 91 -7.86 6.03 -3.69
N GLN A 92 -9.06 6.39 -4.16
CA GLN A 92 -9.50 6.16 -5.54
C GLN A 92 -8.61 6.91 -6.54
N ALA A 93 -8.37 8.19 -6.30
CA ALA A 93 -7.50 9.01 -7.16
C ALA A 93 -6.06 8.46 -7.22
N LEU A 94 -5.53 7.94 -6.09
CA LEU A 94 -4.22 7.32 -6.06
C LEU A 94 -4.18 6.01 -6.88
N VAL A 95 -5.19 5.14 -6.77
CA VAL A 95 -5.29 3.91 -7.58
C VAL A 95 -5.33 4.26 -9.06
N GLU A 96 -6.18 5.21 -9.44
CA GLU A 96 -6.31 5.66 -10.83
C GLU A 96 -4.98 6.20 -11.38
N ALA A 97 -4.29 7.04 -10.62
CA ALA A 97 -3.01 7.62 -11.04
C ALA A 97 -1.87 6.58 -11.13
N LEU A 98 -1.91 5.51 -10.32
CA LEU A 98 -0.85 4.49 -10.24
C LEU A 98 -1.03 3.37 -11.27
N ILE A 99 -2.25 2.90 -11.46
CA ILE A 99 -2.53 1.69 -12.25
C ILE A 99 -3.67 1.86 -13.26
N GLY A 100 -4.34 3.05 -13.29
CA GLY A 100 -5.47 3.28 -14.19
C GLY A 100 -6.52 2.17 -14.09
N ASP A 101 -7.08 1.77 -15.23
CA ASP A 101 -8.04 0.66 -15.35
C ASP A 101 -7.38 -0.69 -15.74
N GLY A 102 -6.06 -0.72 -15.84
CA GLY A 102 -5.30 -1.90 -16.27
C GLY A 102 -5.31 -3.04 -15.24
N PRO A 103 -4.90 -4.25 -15.67
CA PRO A 103 -4.73 -5.38 -14.77
C PRO A 103 -3.62 -5.09 -13.76
N ALA A 104 -3.83 -5.49 -12.52
CA ALA A 104 -2.86 -5.36 -11.44
C ALA A 104 -3.13 -6.38 -10.34
N TYR A 105 -2.12 -6.65 -9.53
CA TYR A 105 -2.30 -7.41 -8.30
C TYR A 105 -1.70 -6.67 -7.10
N LEU A 106 -2.03 -7.13 -5.93
CA LEU A 106 -1.54 -6.59 -4.66
C LEU A 106 -1.57 -7.66 -3.57
N TRP A 107 -0.84 -7.41 -2.49
CA TRP A 107 -0.92 -8.17 -1.26
C TRP A 107 -1.63 -7.35 -0.18
N VAL A 108 -2.52 -7.98 0.59
CA VAL A 108 -3.27 -7.33 1.65
C VAL A 108 -3.36 -8.24 2.88
N LEU A 109 -3.15 -7.67 4.06
CA LEU A 109 -3.30 -8.41 5.32
C LEU A 109 -4.71 -8.98 5.46
N ASP A 110 -4.80 -10.22 5.94
CA ASP A 110 -6.08 -10.90 6.17
C ASP A 110 -6.96 -10.14 7.16
N ASP A 111 -6.34 -9.51 8.16
CA ASP A 111 -7.04 -8.75 9.19
C ASP A 111 -7.11 -7.24 8.88
N ASN A 112 -7.26 -6.91 7.59
CA ASN A 112 -7.53 -5.55 7.11
C ASN A 112 -8.79 -5.51 6.24
N PRO A 113 -9.98 -5.76 6.82
CA PRO A 113 -11.24 -5.85 6.07
C PRO A 113 -11.58 -4.57 5.32
N ARG A 114 -11.13 -3.43 5.84
CA ARG A 114 -11.34 -2.14 5.21
C ARG A 114 -10.58 -1.99 3.89
N ALA A 115 -9.30 -2.32 3.87
CA ALA A 115 -8.51 -2.31 2.64
C ALA A 115 -9.06 -3.31 1.62
N GLN A 116 -9.42 -4.51 2.07
CA GLN A 116 -10.03 -5.53 1.22
C GLN A 116 -11.34 -5.03 0.59
N ALA A 117 -12.21 -4.37 1.37
CA ALA A 117 -13.46 -3.80 0.85
C ALA A 117 -13.20 -2.67 -0.15
N PHE A 118 -12.16 -1.85 0.09
CA PHE A 118 -11.72 -0.83 -0.85
C PHE A 118 -11.23 -1.45 -2.17
N TYR A 119 -10.37 -2.46 -2.10
CA TYR A 119 -9.84 -3.13 -3.30
C TYR A 119 -10.93 -3.87 -4.09
N ARG A 120 -11.89 -4.52 -3.40
CA ARG A 120 -13.05 -5.13 -4.09
C ARG A 120 -13.85 -4.11 -4.90
N ARG A 121 -14.09 -2.90 -4.37
CA ARG A 121 -14.76 -1.82 -5.11
C ARG A 121 -13.96 -1.33 -6.32
N ASN A 122 -12.65 -1.56 -6.33
CA ASN A 122 -11.74 -1.27 -7.44
C ASN A 122 -11.50 -2.47 -8.37
N GLY A 123 -12.35 -3.49 -8.30
CA GLY A 123 -12.31 -4.65 -9.21
C GLY A 123 -11.32 -5.74 -8.83
N PHE A 124 -10.69 -5.66 -7.65
CA PHE A 124 -9.80 -6.72 -7.18
C PHE A 124 -10.58 -7.84 -6.50
N VAL A 125 -10.19 -9.07 -6.78
CA VAL A 125 -10.73 -10.29 -6.16
C VAL A 125 -9.59 -11.17 -5.65
N PRO A 126 -9.77 -11.91 -4.54
CA PRO A 126 -8.77 -12.88 -4.11
C PRO A 126 -8.55 -13.95 -5.19
N ASP A 127 -7.30 -14.32 -5.46
CA ASP A 127 -6.94 -15.40 -6.39
C ASP A 127 -6.63 -16.73 -5.69
N GLY A 128 -6.73 -16.75 -4.37
CA GLY A 128 -6.48 -17.93 -3.53
C GLY A 128 -5.04 -18.02 -3.01
N LYS A 129 -4.10 -17.21 -3.49
CA LYS A 129 -2.74 -17.23 -2.99
C LYS A 129 -2.63 -16.53 -1.64
N ARG A 130 -1.88 -17.14 -0.72
CA ARG A 130 -1.65 -16.66 0.64
C ARG A 130 -0.19 -16.84 1.01
N GLN A 131 0.31 -15.96 1.86
CA GLN A 131 1.64 -16.06 2.44
C GLN A 131 1.68 -15.40 3.82
N LEU A 132 2.83 -15.48 4.47
CA LEU A 132 3.13 -14.70 5.67
C LEU A 132 4.01 -13.52 5.28
N CYS A 133 3.75 -12.37 5.87
CA CYS A 133 4.64 -11.23 5.78
C CYS A 133 6.04 -11.56 6.31
N ASP A 134 7.01 -10.75 5.94
CA ASP A 134 8.36 -10.80 6.53
C ASP A 134 8.29 -10.82 8.07
N PRO A 135 9.20 -11.54 8.77
CA PRO A 135 9.23 -11.60 10.23
C PRO A 135 9.28 -10.23 10.93
N SER A 136 9.81 -9.19 10.28
CA SER A 136 9.77 -7.82 10.81
C SER A 136 8.34 -7.26 10.92
N TRP A 137 7.38 -7.88 10.22
CA TRP A 137 5.93 -7.65 10.30
C TRP A 137 5.21 -8.75 11.11
N TYR A 138 5.92 -9.41 12.02
CA TYR A 138 5.38 -10.46 12.89
C TYR A 138 4.75 -11.64 12.13
N SER A 139 5.19 -11.88 10.90
CA SER A 139 4.66 -12.95 10.03
C SER A 139 3.13 -12.93 9.94
N LEU A 140 2.54 -11.75 9.89
CA LEU A 140 1.07 -11.61 9.74
C LEU A 140 0.62 -12.25 8.43
N PRO A 141 -0.51 -12.95 8.42
CA PRO A 141 -1.02 -13.56 7.19
C PRO A 141 -1.56 -12.51 6.24
N GLU A 142 -1.25 -12.68 4.96
CA GLU A 142 -1.76 -11.87 3.87
C GLU A 142 -2.19 -12.73 2.68
N HIS A 143 -3.09 -12.19 1.87
CA HIS A 143 -3.52 -12.84 0.64
C HIS A 143 -3.40 -11.91 -0.55
N ARG A 144 -3.24 -12.52 -1.72
CA ARG A 144 -3.14 -11.79 -2.97
C ARG A 144 -4.54 -11.48 -3.51
N MET A 145 -4.71 -10.26 -4.00
CA MET A 145 -5.90 -9.84 -4.74
C MET A 145 -5.48 -9.39 -6.14
N VAL A 146 -6.29 -9.75 -7.12
CA VAL A 146 -6.02 -9.51 -8.54
C VAL A 146 -7.18 -8.76 -9.17
N ARG A 147 -6.87 -7.74 -9.94
CA ARG A 147 -7.79 -7.11 -10.89
C ARG A 147 -7.44 -7.61 -12.30
N PRO A 148 -8.29 -8.41 -12.91
CA PRO A 148 -8.04 -8.93 -14.25
C PRO A 148 -8.11 -7.82 -15.31
N ALA A 149 -7.55 -8.08 -16.50
CA ALA A 149 -7.82 -7.24 -17.66
C ALA A 149 -9.32 -7.20 -17.93
N VAL A 150 -9.85 -6.01 -18.21
CA VAL A 150 -11.21 -5.90 -18.76
C VAL A 150 -11.15 -6.51 -20.15
N GLY A 151 -11.89 -7.57 -20.39
CA GLY A 151 -11.97 -8.19 -21.72
C GLY A 151 -12.48 -7.19 -22.77
N PRO A 152 -12.15 -7.42 -24.04
CA PRO A 152 -12.64 -6.59 -25.13
C PRO A 152 -14.16 -6.63 -25.28
#